data_4f5442e62d8a5643de442a441ae2ca84
#
_entry.id   4f5442e62d8a5643de442a441ae2ca84
#
_cell.length_a   1.000
_cell.length_b   1.000
_cell.length_c   1.000
_cell.angle_alpha   90.00
_cell.angle_beta   90.00
_cell.angle_gamma   90.00
#
_symmetry.space_group_name_H-M   'P 1'
#
loop_
_entity.id
_entity.type
_entity.pdbx_description
1 polymer ?
#
loop_
_entity_poly.entity_id
_entity_poly.type
_entity_poly.pdbx_seq_one_letter_code
_entity_poly.pdbx_strand_id
1 'polypeptide(L)'
;MRAIAPHVRDKFSDPAVVSVDEAGRFVVPLLSGHVGGANELARRVAALTGGQAAVSTATDVNGLFAVDVWARERGMAITDRVLAKEVSAALLEGRPVGFASDFGHPCPEGLTTGPAELGVWITDRTGEGPFPRALRLVPRSLILGIGCRRGTPEAAIAAAADAALAGLAPEAVAGVATIDLKKDESGLLAFCARRGLPLTTYSAEALAAVEGDFTPSAFVRGITGVDNVCERAAAAAGGRIIVPKQ
;
A
#
# COMPACT_ATOMS: atom_id res chain seq x y z
N MET A 1 27.01 4.55 16.32
CA MET A 1 27.03 3.22 15.67
C MET A 1 27.07 2.06 16.67
N ARG A 2 28.02 1.98 17.64
CA ARG A 2 28.09 0.83 18.58
C ARG A 2 26.79 0.60 19.35
N ALA A 3 26.10 1.65 19.80
CA ALA A 3 24.87 1.54 20.57
C ALA A 3 23.69 0.98 19.76
N ILE A 4 23.64 1.24 18.46
CA ILE A 4 22.52 0.82 17.60
C ILE A 4 22.80 -0.50 16.88
N ALA A 5 24.07 -0.89 16.71
CA ALA A 5 24.45 -2.08 15.94
C ALA A 5 23.72 -3.37 16.36
N PRO A 6 23.50 -3.67 17.67
CA PRO A 6 22.78 -4.87 18.09
C PRO A 6 21.28 -4.85 17.73
N HIS A 7 20.72 -3.68 17.40
CA HIS A 7 19.30 -3.47 17.11
C HIS A 7 19.01 -3.32 15.62
N VAL A 8 20.05 -3.25 14.78
CA VAL A 8 19.88 -3.16 13.30
C VAL A 8 19.43 -4.51 12.75
N ARG A 9 18.30 -4.51 12.04
CA ARG A 9 17.71 -5.71 11.45
C ARG A 9 17.50 -5.55 9.95
N ASP A 10 16.65 -4.59 9.55
CA ASP A 10 16.29 -4.37 8.15
C ASP A 10 15.98 -2.89 7.92
N LYS A 11 16.59 -2.31 6.88
CA LYS A 11 16.39 -0.91 6.50
C LYS A 11 14.94 -0.49 6.21
N PHE A 12 14.03 -1.45 6.04
CA PHE A 12 12.61 -1.20 5.78
C PHE A 12 11.75 -1.23 7.04
N SER A 13 12.23 -1.85 8.13
CA SER A 13 11.53 -1.96 9.41
C SER A 13 12.18 -1.17 10.53
N ASP A 14 13.47 -0.92 10.41
CA ASP A 14 14.22 -0.20 11.44
C ASP A 14 13.83 1.29 11.47
N PRO A 15 13.74 1.91 12.65
CA PRO A 15 13.40 3.33 12.77
C PRO A 15 14.47 4.24 12.17
N ALA A 16 14.08 5.47 11.87
CA ALA A 16 15.00 6.54 11.51
C ALA A 16 16.01 6.80 12.65
N VAL A 17 17.31 6.77 12.34
CA VAL A 17 18.36 7.15 13.27
C VAL A 17 19.24 8.21 12.65
N VAL A 18 19.41 9.30 13.36
CA VAL A 18 20.32 10.40 13.00
C VAL A 18 21.38 10.60 14.08
N SER A 19 22.55 11.08 13.69
CA SER A 19 23.60 11.55 14.59
C SER A 19 23.74 13.05 14.44
N VAL A 20 23.85 13.73 15.56
CA VAL A 20 24.10 15.18 15.61
C VAL A 20 25.41 15.41 16.34
N ASP A 21 26.25 16.31 15.83
CA ASP A 21 27.45 16.71 16.57
C ASP A 21 27.09 17.57 17.80
N GLU A 22 28.00 17.65 18.74
CA GLU A 22 27.76 18.34 20.04
C GLU A 22 27.32 19.81 19.85
N ALA A 23 27.79 20.46 18.81
CA ALA A 23 27.44 21.84 18.50
C ALA A 23 26.19 22.01 17.66
N GLY A 24 25.52 20.91 17.25
CA GLY A 24 24.35 20.95 16.39
C GLY A 24 24.59 21.38 14.94
N ARG A 25 25.87 21.43 14.51
CA ARG A 25 26.27 21.93 13.19
C ARG A 25 26.04 20.93 12.06
N PHE A 26 26.21 19.64 12.36
CA PHE A 26 26.04 18.59 11.35
C PHE A 26 25.06 17.51 11.84
N VAL A 27 24.14 17.16 10.98
CA VAL A 27 23.15 16.11 11.24
C VAL A 27 23.30 15.04 10.16
N VAL A 28 23.68 13.82 10.57
CA VAL A 28 24.00 12.71 9.68
C VAL A 28 22.97 11.60 9.83
N PRO A 29 22.21 11.21 8.78
CA PRO A 29 21.36 10.04 8.83
C PRO A 29 22.22 8.78 8.87
N LEU A 30 22.02 7.92 9.86
CA LEU A 30 22.81 6.71 10.08
C LEU A 30 22.10 5.43 9.65
N LEU A 31 20.76 5.39 9.78
CA LEU A 31 19.96 4.20 9.52
C LEU A 31 18.61 4.60 8.92
N SER A 32 18.13 3.76 7.99
CA SER A 32 16.80 3.90 7.35
C SER A 32 16.59 5.26 6.67
N GLY A 33 17.57 5.69 5.87
CA GLY A 33 17.61 7.00 5.21
C GLY A 33 16.34 7.33 4.43
N HIS A 34 15.91 6.45 3.52
CA HIS A 34 14.74 6.64 2.67
C HIS A 34 13.45 6.16 3.35
N VAL A 35 13.27 4.83 3.47
CA VAL A 35 12.02 4.22 3.93
C VAL A 35 11.70 4.57 5.37
N GLY A 36 12.70 4.56 6.25
CA GLY A 36 12.53 4.95 7.65
C GLY A 36 12.45 6.46 7.87
N GLY A 37 12.78 7.30 6.85
CA GLY A 37 12.67 8.75 6.93
C GLY A 37 13.85 9.45 7.60
N ALA A 38 15.02 8.79 7.80
CA ALA A 38 16.14 9.43 8.48
C ALA A 38 16.73 10.62 7.70
N ASN A 39 16.67 10.63 6.35
CA ASN A 39 17.11 11.77 5.57
C ASN A 39 16.23 13.01 5.83
N GLU A 40 14.91 12.82 5.87
CA GLU A 40 13.96 13.88 6.20
C GLU A 40 14.12 14.34 7.65
N LEU A 41 14.26 13.39 8.58
CA LEU A 41 14.54 13.72 9.99
C LEU A 41 15.82 14.54 10.12
N ALA A 42 16.89 14.18 9.39
CA ALA A 42 18.16 14.93 9.42
C ALA A 42 17.98 16.36 8.90
N ARG A 43 17.22 16.58 7.81
CA ARG A 43 16.93 17.93 7.31
C ARG A 43 16.10 18.75 8.30
N ARG A 44 15.11 18.15 8.94
CA ARG A 44 14.29 18.83 9.97
C ARG A 44 15.10 19.21 11.20
N VAL A 45 15.93 18.30 11.70
CA VAL A 45 16.80 18.59 12.86
C VAL A 45 17.80 19.68 12.51
N ALA A 46 18.44 19.62 11.33
CA ALA A 46 19.37 20.64 10.86
C ALA A 46 18.69 22.02 10.79
N ALA A 47 17.47 22.09 10.28
CA ALA A 47 16.70 23.34 10.22
C ALA A 47 16.41 23.93 11.62
N LEU A 48 16.14 23.06 12.62
CA LEU A 48 15.88 23.48 14.01
C LEU A 48 17.13 23.94 14.74
N THR A 49 18.30 23.33 14.46
CA THR A 49 19.58 23.66 15.11
C THR A 49 20.34 24.77 14.37
N GLY A 50 19.89 25.17 13.18
CA GLY A 50 20.65 26.05 12.30
C GLY A 50 21.89 25.38 11.69
N GLY A 51 21.94 24.04 11.73
CA GLY A 51 23.02 23.22 11.22
C GLY A 51 22.81 22.78 9.77
N GLN A 52 23.62 21.82 9.32
CA GLN A 52 23.60 21.25 7.98
C GLN A 52 23.33 19.75 8.02
N ALA A 53 22.38 19.26 7.22
CA ALA A 53 22.16 17.84 7.03
C ALA A 53 23.17 17.27 6.03
N ALA A 54 23.95 16.26 6.47
CA ALA A 54 24.93 15.56 5.62
C ALA A 54 24.30 14.26 5.08
N VAL A 55 23.38 14.41 4.12
CA VAL A 55 22.72 13.28 3.46
C VAL A 55 23.63 12.74 2.35
N SER A 56 23.95 11.44 2.42
CA SER A 56 24.90 10.78 1.49
C SER A 56 24.23 9.79 0.53
N THR A 57 22.89 9.71 0.53
CA THR A 57 22.18 8.78 -0.35
C THR A 57 22.30 9.22 -1.81
N ALA A 58 22.74 8.34 -2.67
CA ALA A 58 23.07 8.67 -4.07
C ALA A 58 21.90 9.32 -4.84
N THR A 59 20.68 8.85 -4.67
CA THR A 59 19.48 9.43 -5.31
C THR A 59 19.15 10.82 -4.77
N ASP A 60 19.29 11.07 -3.46
CA ASP A 60 19.09 12.40 -2.87
C ASP A 60 20.17 13.41 -3.34
N VAL A 61 21.43 12.98 -3.39
CA VAL A 61 22.56 13.85 -3.78
C VAL A 61 22.44 14.26 -5.25
N ASN A 62 21.94 13.36 -6.11
CA ASN A 62 21.81 13.62 -7.54
C ASN A 62 20.43 14.17 -7.93
N GLY A 63 19.50 14.38 -6.98
CA GLY A 63 18.14 14.85 -7.25
C GLY A 63 17.32 13.90 -8.12
N LEU A 64 17.63 12.60 -8.10
CA LEU A 64 16.99 11.60 -8.94
C LEU A 64 15.72 11.06 -8.28
N PHE A 65 14.80 10.55 -9.10
CA PHE A 65 13.60 9.89 -8.64
C PHE A 65 13.93 8.72 -7.68
N ALA A 66 13.43 8.82 -6.45
CA ALA A 66 13.59 7.79 -5.42
C ALA A 66 12.27 7.01 -5.28
N VAL A 67 12.21 5.84 -5.92
CA VAL A 67 10.99 5.03 -6.03
C VAL A 67 10.41 4.61 -4.68
N ASP A 68 11.25 4.34 -3.70
CA ASP A 68 10.85 3.94 -2.35
C ASP A 68 10.26 5.12 -1.54
N VAL A 69 10.83 6.30 -1.67
CA VAL A 69 10.28 7.54 -1.08
C VAL A 69 8.94 7.87 -1.71
N TRP A 70 8.87 7.86 -3.03
CA TRP A 70 7.68 8.20 -3.80
C TRP A 70 6.51 7.25 -3.50
N ALA A 71 6.78 5.95 -3.41
CA ALA A 71 5.78 4.93 -3.05
C ALA A 71 5.30 5.11 -1.61
N ARG A 72 6.21 5.34 -0.65
CA ARG A 72 5.87 5.57 0.76
C ARG A 72 4.98 6.79 0.95
N GLU A 73 5.33 7.92 0.35
CA GLU A 73 4.56 9.17 0.46
C GLU A 73 3.12 9.02 -0.03
N ARG A 74 2.88 8.06 -0.94
CA ARG A 74 1.57 7.77 -1.53
C ARG A 74 0.90 6.52 -0.96
N GLY A 75 1.49 5.92 0.08
CA GLY A 75 0.95 4.72 0.72
C GLY A 75 0.88 3.50 -0.18
N MET A 76 1.78 3.42 -1.18
CA MET A 76 1.83 2.29 -2.12
C MET A 76 2.76 1.20 -1.64
N ALA A 77 2.40 -0.06 -1.91
CA ALA A 77 3.27 -1.20 -1.68
C ALA A 77 4.25 -1.38 -2.86
N ILE A 78 5.50 -1.70 -2.53
CA ILE A 78 6.54 -2.09 -3.50
C ILE A 78 6.55 -3.61 -3.57
N THR A 79 6.23 -4.19 -4.73
CA THR A 79 6.10 -5.65 -4.88
C THR A 79 7.42 -6.37 -5.02
N ASP A 80 8.47 -5.70 -5.52
CA ASP A 80 9.78 -6.28 -5.76
C ASP A 80 10.89 -5.32 -5.33
N ARG A 81 11.57 -5.67 -4.23
CA ARG A 81 12.66 -4.86 -3.67
C ARG A 81 13.96 -4.94 -4.49
N VAL A 82 14.16 -6.03 -5.24
CA VAL A 82 15.32 -6.17 -6.12
C VAL A 82 15.14 -5.25 -7.31
N LEU A 83 13.97 -5.30 -7.93
CA LEU A 83 13.63 -4.46 -9.06
C LEU A 83 13.64 -2.96 -8.69
N ALA A 84 13.21 -2.61 -7.46
CA ALA A 84 13.30 -1.24 -6.95
C ALA A 84 14.75 -0.72 -6.86
N LYS A 85 15.70 -1.58 -6.46
CA LYS A 85 17.13 -1.23 -6.48
C LYS A 85 17.66 -1.06 -7.90
N GLU A 86 17.22 -1.91 -8.82
CA GLU A 86 17.63 -1.82 -10.23
C GLU A 86 17.09 -0.55 -10.91
N VAL A 87 15.86 -0.13 -10.57
CA VAL A 87 15.31 1.17 -10.99
C VAL A 87 16.23 2.31 -10.55
N SER A 88 16.63 2.32 -9.27
CA SER A 88 17.53 3.34 -8.73
C SER A 88 18.91 3.30 -9.39
N ALA A 89 19.46 2.10 -9.64
CA ALA A 89 20.76 1.93 -10.32
C ALA A 89 20.68 2.41 -11.78
N ALA A 90 19.61 2.07 -12.50
CA ALA A 90 19.40 2.50 -13.88
C ALA A 90 19.37 4.04 -13.99
N LEU A 91 18.67 4.71 -13.07
CA LEU A 91 18.62 6.18 -13.05
C LEU A 91 19.98 6.80 -12.75
N LEU A 92 20.78 6.22 -11.84
CA LEU A 92 22.14 6.68 -11.53
C LEU A 92 23.09 6.51 -12.72
N GLU A 93 22.87 5.47 -13.54
CA GLU A 93 23.63 5.19 -14.76
C GLU A 93 23.13 5.99 -15.98
N GLY A 94 22.10 6.82 -15.81
CA GLY A 94 21.49 7.59 -16.90
C GLY A 94 20.72 6.71 -17.91
N ARG A 95 20.37 5.48 -17.54
CA ARG A 95 19.54 4.60 -18.39
C ARG A 95 18.07 4.99 -18.29
N PRO A 96 17.31 4.93 -19.40
CA PRO A 96 15.89 5.26 -19.38
C PRO A 96 15.10 4.27 -18.53
N VAL A 97 14.25 4.80 -17.66
CA VAL A 97 13.28 4.05 -16.87
C VAL A 97 11.86 4.49 -17.25
N GLY A 98 11.04 3.55 -17.67
CA GLY A 98 9.66 3.79 -18.09
C GLY A 98 8.75 4.10 -16.90
N PHE A 99 7.63 4.78 -17.18
CA PHE A 99 6.56 5.03 -16.22
C PHE A 99 5.20 4.80 -16.85
N ALA A 100 4.34 4.05 -16.15
CA ALA A 100 2.94 3.87 -16.49
C ALA A 100 2.08 3.89 -15.23
N SER A 101 0.82 4.32 -15.36
CA SER A 101 -0.12 4.39 -14.25
C SER A 101 -1.54 4.09 -14.71
N ASP A 102 -2.17 3.08 -14.11
CA ASP A 102 -3.60 2.79 -14.29
C ASP A 102 -4.50 3.76 -13.48
N PHE A 103 -3.88 4.55 -12.61
CA PHE A 103 -4.55 5.50 -11.71
C PHE A 103 -4.37 6.97 -12.12
N GLY A 104 -3.81 7.23 -13.30
CA GLY A 104 -3.65 8.59 -13.82
C GLY A 104 -2.60 9.46 -13.11
N HIS A 105 -1.65 8.85 -12.40
CA HIS A 105 -0.53 9.60 -11.82
C HIS A 105 0.34 10.18 -12.94
N PRO A 106 0.75 11.46 -12.81
CA PRO A 106 1.67 12.07 -13.76
C PRO A 106 3.05 11.37 -13.71
N CYS A 107 3.73 11.33 -14.86
CA CYS A 107 5.07 10.79 -14.94
C CYS A 107 6.03 11.66 -14.09
N PRO A 108 6.73 11.08 -13.11
CA PRO A 108 7.72 11.80 -12.33
C PRO A 108 8.89 12.28 -13.19
N GLU A 109 9.53 13.36 -12.76
CA GLU A 109 10.75 13.84 -13.39
C GLU A 109 11.85 12.76 -13.35
N GLY A 110 12.59 12.62 -14.44
CA GLY A 110 13.64 11.62 -14.60
C GLY A 110 13.15 10.26 -15.13
N LEU A 111 11.82 10.02 -15.25
CA LEU A 111 11.24 8.87 -15.91
C LEU A 111 10.68 9.24 -17.29
N THR A 112 10.33 8.25 -18.10
CA THR A 112 9.77 8.45 -19.42
C THR A 112 8.47 7.67 -19.63
N THR A 113 7.53 8.23 -20.38
CA THR A 113 6.34 7.52 -20.85
C THR A 113 6.59 6.73 -22.15
N GLY A 114 7.80 6.83 -22.70
CA GLY A 114 8.22 6.10 -23.90
C GLY A 114 8.63 4.66 -23.62
N PRO A 115 9.03 3.93 -24.67
CA PRO A 115 9.52 2.57 -24.54
C PRO A 115 10.74 2.47 -23.63
N ALA A 116 10.76 1.48 -22.75
CA ALA A 116 11.88 1.17 -21.87
C ALA A 116 11.90 -0.33 -21.54
N GLU A 117 13.09 -0.87 -21.31
CA GLU A 117 13.28 -2.26 -20.88
C GLU A 117 12.84 -2.46 -19.42
N LEU A 118 13.11 -1.47 -18.57
CA LEU A 118 12.77 -1.42 -17.17
C LEU A 118 11.82 -0.23 -16.91
N GLY A 119 10.76 -0.44 -16.15
CA GLY A 119 9.84 0.63 -15.83
C GLY A 119 9.17 0.48 -14.48
N VAL A 120 8.55 1.56 -14.02
CA VAL A 120 7.67 1.63 -12.85
C VAL A 120 6.22 1.63 -13.34
N TRP A 121 5.42 0.73 -12.82
CA TRP A 121 4.00 0.62 -13.17
C TRP A 121 3.12 0.71 -11.92
N ILE A 122 2.25 1.70 -11.89
CA ILE A 122 1.28 1.88 -10.80
C ILE A 122 0.01 1.18 -11.18
N THR A 123 -0.29 0.08 -10.48
CA THR A 123 -1.42 -0.80 -10.80
C THR A 123 -1.86 -1.60 -9.58
N ASP A 124 -3.12 -1.96 -9.54
CA ASP A 124 -3.67 -2.96 -8.62
C ASP A 124 -3.80 -4.36 -9.28
N ARG A 125 -3.29 -4.53 -10.50
CA ARG A 125 -3.38 -5.77 -11.26
C ARG A 125 -2.13 -6.64 -11.09
N THR A 126 -2.34 -7.95 -11.28
CA THR A 126 -1.26 -8.92 -11.47
C THR A 126 -1.14 -9.25 -12.96
N GLY A 127 -0.02 -9.83 -13.38
CA GLY A 127 0.19 -10.22 -14.78
C GLY A 127 1.24 -9.37 -15.49
N GLU A 128 1.27 -9.47 -16.82
CA GLU A 128 2.25 -8.77 -17.64
C GLU A 128 2.00 -7.26 -17.65
N GLY A 129 3.07 -6.50 -17.51
CA GLY A 129 3.05 -5.05 -17.49
C GLY A 129 3.37 -4.40 -18.83
N PRO A 130 3.35 -3.08 -18.90
CA PRO A 130 3.68 -2.31 -20.11
C PRO A 130 5.18 -2.31 -20.46
N PHE A 131 6.02 -2.88 -19.60
CA PHE A 131 7.47 -2.98 -19.78
C PHE A 131 7.91 -4.43 -19.63
N PRO A 132 8.95 -4.89 -20.35
CA PRO A 132 9.52 -6.24 -20.20
C PRO A 132 9.86 -6.56 -18.73
N ARG A 133 10.34 -5.54 -17.99
CA ARG A 133 10.63 -5.62 -16.57
C ARG A 133 9.90 -4.47 -15.86
N ALA A 134 8.78 -4.75 -15.23
CA ALA A 134 7.92 -3.77 -14.60
C ALA A 134 7.95 -3.88 -13.07
N LEU A 135 8.50 -2.90 -12.38
CA LEU A 135 8.32 -2.73 -10.94
C LEU A 135 6.90 -2.24 -10.67
N ARG A 136 6.09 -3.05 -10.05
CA ARG A 136 4.75 -2.64 -9.64
C ARG A 136 4.77 -1.89 -8.31
N LEU A 137 4.15 -0.72 -8.32
CA LEU A 137 3.76 0.02 -7.14
C LEU A 137 2.26 -0.10 -6.99
N VAL A 138 1.81 -0.70 -5.90
CA VAL A 138 0.41 -1.07 -5.69
C VAL A 138 -0.24 -0.12 -4.69
N PRO A 139 -1.17 0.77 -5.13
CA PRO A 139 -1.93 1.61 -4.21
C PRO A 139 -2.95 0.77 -3.44
N ARG A 140 -3.25 1.14 -2.20
CA ARG A 140 -4.29 0.52 -1.38
C ARG A 140 -5.66 1.06 -1.82
N SER A 141 -6.21 0.52 -2.90
CA SER A 141 -7.41 1.02 -3.58
C SER A 141 -8.64 0.14 -3.41
N LEU A 142 -8.48 -1.09 -2.86
CA LEU A 142 -9.54 -2.09 -2.82
C LEU A 142 -10.11 -2.29 -1.41
N ILE A 143 -11.43 -2.43 -1.34
CA ILE A 143 -12.15 -2.87 -0.13
C ILE A 143 -12.82 -4.20 -0.40
N LEU A 144 -12.58 -5.18 0.47
CA LEU A 144 -13.28 -6.45 0.46
C LEU A 144 -14.60 -6.32 1.24
N GLY A 145 -15.71 -6.30 0.53
CA GLY A 145 -17.02 -6.45 1.15
C GLY A 145 -17.30 -7.92 1.48
N ILE A 146 -17.45 -8.28 2.75
CA ILE A 146 -17.60 -9.68 3.17
C ILE A 146 -18.95 -9.89 3.87
N GLY A 147 -19.74 -10.82 3.30
CA GLY A 147 -20.92 -11.38 3.93
C GLY A 147 -20.72 -12.89 4.10
N CYS A 148 -20.73 -13.41 5.32
CA CYS A 148 -20.55 -14.82 5.61
C CYS A 148 -21.63 -15.37 6.53
N ARG A 149 -21.81 -16.69 6.57
CA ARG A 149 -22.66 -17.36 7.56
C ARG A 149 -22.01 -17.30 8.93
N ARG A 150 -22.82 -17.46 9.99
CA ARG A 150 -22.27 -17.57 11.34
C ARG A 150 -21.38 -18.80 11.47
N GLY A 151 -20.20 -18.63 12.09
CA GLY A 151 -19.23 -19.68 12.30
C GLY A 151 -18.45 -20.08 11.04
N THR A 152 -18.47 -19.27 9.96
CA THR A 152 -17.64 -19.55 8.78
C THR A 152 -16.16 -19.49 9.19
N PRO A 153 -15.38 -20.58 8.96
CA PRO A 153 -13.97 -20.61 9.35
C PRO A 153 -13.13 -19.62 8.52
N GLU A 154 -12.05 -19.10 9.12
CA GLU A 154 -11.11 -18.15 8.49
C GLU A 154 -10.62 -18.65 7.11
N ALA A 155 -10.25 -19.93 7.01
CA ALA A 155 -9.74 -20.52 5.77
C ALA A 155 -10.76 -20.45 4.59
N ALA A 156 -12.06 -20.59 4.88
CA ALA A 156 -13.10 -20.47 3.86
C ALA A 156 -13.26 -19.01 3.40
N ILE A 157 -13.17 -18.04 4.33
CA ILE A 157 -13.20 -16.62 4.02
C ILE A 157 -11.96 -16.25 3.18
N ALA A 158 -10.79 -16.72 3.56
CA ALA A 158 -9.55 -16.49 2.84
C ALA A 158 -9.60 -17.03 1.40
N ALA A 159 -10.07 -18.27 1.23
CA ALA A 159 -10.22 -18.87 -0.10
C ALA A 159 -11.19 -18.08 -1.01
N ALA A 160 -12.32 -17.63 -0.47
CA ALA A 160 -13.28 -16.81 -1.21
C ALA A 160 -12.70 -15.44 -1.58
N ALA A 161 -11.98 -14.80 -0.65
CA ALA A 161 -11.30 -13.53 -0.90
C ALA A 161 -10.22 -13.66 -1.97
N ASP A 162 -9.39 -14.72 -1.91
CA ASP A 162 -8.34 -14.96 -2.90
C ASP A 162 -8.92 -15.25 -4.29
N ALA A 163 -10.05 -15.96 -4.37
CA ALA A 163 -10.76 -16.18 -5.61
C ALA A 163 -11.32 -14.88 -6.19
N ALA A 164 -11.90 -14.01 -5.35
CA ALA A 164 -12.41 -12.71 -5.77
C ALA A 164 -11.31 -11.74 -6.22
N LEU A 165 -10.09 -11.91 -5.68
CA LEU A 165 -8.91 -11.11 -6.05
C LEU A 165 -8.15 -11.68 -7.26
N ALA A 166 -8.68 -12.67 -7.97
CA ALA A 166 -8.01 -13.21 -9.15
C ALA A 166 -7.70 -12.11 -10.17
N GLY A 167 -6.42 -11.97 -10.54
CA GLY A 167 -5.95 -10.90 -11.44
C GLY A 167 -5.71 -9.54 -10.75
N LEU A 168 -5.94 -9.44 -9.44
CA LEU A 168 -5.69 -8.25 -8.62
C LEU A 168 -4.58 -8.51 -7.60
N ALA A 169 -3.81 -7.50 -7.28
CA ALA A 169 -2.73 -7.58 -6.30
C ALA A 169 -3.31 -7.60 -4.87
N PRO A 170 -3.00 -8.61 -4.05
CA PRO A 170 -3.47 -8.65 -2.65
C PRO A 170 -3.06 -7.42 -1.83
N GLU A 171 -1.92 -6.81 -2.16
CA GLU A 171 -1.41 -5.60 -1.54
C GLU A 171 -2.31 -4.37 -1.77
N ALA A 172 -3.17 -4.42 -2.80
CA ALA A 172 -4.13 -3.36 -3.09
C ALA A 172 -5.27 -3.31 -2.07
N VAL A 173 -5.47 -4.37 -1.27
CA VAL A 173 -6.55 -4.39 -0.29
C VAL A 173 -6.24 -3.45 0.86
N ALA A 174 -7.07 -2.42 1.01
CA ALA A 174 -6.98 -1.42 2.08
C ALA A 174 -7.70 -1.85 3.35
N GLY A 175 -8.76 -2.66 3.24
CA GLY A 175 -9.56 -3.08 4.38
C GLY A 175 -10.71 -4.00 4.01
N VAL A 176 -11.44 -4.41 5.04
CA VAL A 176 -12.64 -5.25 4.96
C VAL A 176 -13.85 -4.47 5.45
N ALA A 177 -14.98 -4.61 4.77
CA ALA A 177 -16.23 -3.98 5.11
C ALA A 177 -17.35 -5.04 5.26
N THR A 178 -18.19 -4.91 6.27
CA THR A 178 -19.31 -5.81 6.53
C THR A 178 -20.45 -5.13 7.31
N ILE A 179 -21.51 -5.87 7.65
CA ILE A 179 -22.60 -5.42 8.50
C ILE A 179 -22.25 -5.61 10.00
N ASP A 180 -22.76 -4.76 10.88
CA ASP A 180 -22.55 -4.79 12.33
C ASP A 180 -22.89 -6.14 12.99
N LEU A 181 -23.85 -6.89 12.44
CA LEU A 181 -24.17 -8.25 12.87
C LEU A 181 -23.00 -9.22 12.78
N LYS A 182 -21.90 -8.85 12.04
CA LYS A 182 -20.71 -9.65 11.81
C LYS A 182 -19.47 -9.13 12.55
N LYS A 183 -19.60 -8.09 13.36
CA LYS A 183 -18.48 -7.48 14.09
C LYS A 183 -17.72 -8.46 15.02
N ASP A 184 -18.42 -9.45 15.56
CA ASP A 184 -17.88 -10.44 16.50
C ASP A 184 -17.71 -11.83 15.84
N GLU A 185 -17.72 -11.93 14.51
CA GLU A 185 -17.57 -13.20 13.79
C GLU A 185 -16.10 -13.65 13.84
N SER A 186 -15.81 -14.70 14.60
CA SER A 186 -14.43 -15.13 14.90
C SER A 186 -13.58 -15.43 13.66
N GLY A 187 -14.17 -16.08 12.65
CA GLY A 187 -13.47 -16.38 11.41
C GLY A 187 -13.13 -15.12 10.60
N LEU A 188 -14.02 -14.13 10.59
CA LEU A 188 -13.77 -12.84 9.92
C LEU A 188 -12.71 -12.03 10.65
N LEU A 189 -12.77 -11.96 11.97
CA LEU A 189 -11.75 -11.29 12.78
C LEU A 189 -10.38 -11.94 12.63
N ALA A 190 -10.31 -13.27 12.61
CA ALA A 190 -9.07 -14.00 12.37
C ALA A 190 -8.49 -13.74 10.98
N PHE A 191 -9.33 -13.68 9.93
CA PHE A 191 -8.94 -13.30 8.58
C PHE A 191 -8.34 -11.89 8.54
N CYS A 192 -9.03 -10.91 9.14
CA CYS A 192 -8.57 -9.52 9.19
C CYS A 192 -7.22 -9.42 9.92
N ALA A 193 -7.10 -10.06 11.09
CA ALA A 193 -5.88 -10.06 11.88
C ALA A 193 -4.70 -10.69 11.13
N ARG A 194 -4.92 -11.84 10.49
CA ARG A 194 -3.88 -12.55 9.72
C ARG A 194 -3.38 -11.74 8.52
N ARG A 195 -4.28 -11.00 7.86
CA ARG A 195 -3.95 -10.16 6.70
C ARG A 195 -3.53 -8.74 7.06
N GLY A 196 -3.60 -8.36 8.35
CA GLY A 196 -3.33 -7.00 8.81
C GLY A 196 -4.29 -5.96 8.23
N LEU A 197 -5.55 -6.35 7.99
CA LEU A 197 -6.56 -5.50 7.38
C LEU A 197 -7.51 -4.92 8.46
N PRO A 198 -7.80 -3.62 8.42
CA PRO A 198 -8.82 -3.04 9.27
C PRO A 198 -10.21 -3.55 8.88
N LEU A 199 -11.07 -3.78 9.89
CA LEU A 199 -12.47 -4.13 9.70
C LEU A 199 -13.34 -2.91 9.96
N THR A 200 -14.17 -2.55 8.99
CA THR A 200 -15.20 -1.52 9.12
C THR A 200 -16.58 -2.18 9.09
N THR A 201 -17.46 -1.81 10.03
CA THR A 201 -18.82 -2.31 10.06
C THR A 201 -19.82 -1.19 9.85
N TYR A 202 -20.95 -1.53 9.25
CA TYR A 202 -22.05 -0.60 8.95
C TYR A 202 -23.36 -1.17 9.49
N SER A 203 -24.27 -0.30 9.94
CA SER A 203 -25.63 -0.72 10.31
C SER A 203 -26.44 -1.15 9.08
N ALA A 204 -27.51 -1.90 9.31
CA ALA A 204 -28.43 -2.32 8.25
C ALA A 204 -29.05 -1.10 7.53
N GLU A 205 -29.39 -0.05 8.28
CA GLU A 205 -29.94 1.20 7.74
C GLU A 205 -28.91 1.92 6.85
N ALA A 206 -27.65 2.00 7.29
CA ALA A 206 -26.57 2.60 6.50
C ALA A 206 -26.35 1.84 5.19
N LEU A 207 -26.36 0.50 5.23
CA LEU A 207 -26.24 -0.31 4.02
C LEU A 207 -27.45 -0.20 3.09
N ALA A 208 -28.66 -0.10 3.66
CA ALA A 208 -29.88 0.07 2.87
C ALA A 208 -29.91 1.42 2.12
N ALA A 209 -29.31 2.46 2.70
CA ALA A 209 -29.22 3.80 2.12
C ALA A 209 -28.17 3.92 0.99
N VAL A 210 -27.29 2.92 0.82
CA VAL A 210 -26.30 2.95 -0.27
C VAL A 210 -27.00 2.78 -1.61
N GLU A 211 -26.88 3.77 -2.48
CA GLU A 211 -27.42 3.73 -3.84
C GLU A 211 -26.52 2.90 -4.77
N GLY A 212 -27.11 2.18 -5.70
CA GLY A 212 -26.43 1.38 -6.70
C GLY A 212 -27.16 0.09 -7.06
N ASP A 213 -26.69 -0.55 -8.12
CA ASP A 213 -27.19 -1.86 -8.56
C ASP A 213 -26.39 -2.96 -7.85
N PHE A 214 -27.07 -3.70 -6.98
CA PHE A 214 -26.46 -4.78 -6.19
C PHE A 214 -27.15 -6.10 -6.46
N THR A 215 -26.41 -7.19 -6.36
CA THR A 215 -26.93 -8.56 -6.54
C THR A 215 -27.90 -8.93 -5.41
N PRO A 216 -29.23 -9.02 -5.64
CA PRO A 216 -30.18 -9.21 -4.57
C PRO A 216 -30.15 -10.63 -4.01
N SER A 217 -30.47 -10.77 -2.70
CA SER A 217 -30.61 -12.05 -2.03
C SER A 217 -31.77 -11.98 -1.01
N ALA A 218 -32.85 -12.70 -1.31
CA ALA A 218 -34.00 -12.80 -0.42
C ALA A 218 -33.63 -13.40 0.94
N PHE A 219 -32.73 -14.38 0.97
CA PHE A 219 -32.23 -15.00 2.19
C PHE A 219 -31.49 -13.98 3.09
N VAL A 220 -30.59 -13.18 2.50
CA VAL A 220 -29.85 -12.15 3.23
C VAL A 220 -30.80 -11.08 3.75
N ARG A 221 -31.77 -10.65 2.95
CA ARG A 221 -32.79 -9.66 3.36
C ARG A 221 -33.58 -10.13 4.57
N GLY A 222 -34.00 -11.41 4.62
CA GLY A 222 -34.74 -11.97 5.72
C GLY A 222 -33.99 -11.99 7.07
N ILE A 223 -32.67 -11.99 7.04
CA ILE A 223 -31.82 -12.06 8.24
C ILE A 223 -31.31 -10.68 8.65
N THR A 224 -30.90 -9.87 7.67
CA THR A 224 -30.13 -8.63 7.91
C THR A 224 -30.93 -7.36 7.64
N GLY A 225 -32.11 -7.46 7.04
CA GLY A 225 -32.91 -6.32 6.60
C GLY A 225 -32.46 -5.72 5.26
N VAL A 226 -31.28 -6.11 4.75
CA VAL A 226 -30.76 -5.66 3.44
C VAL A 226 -30.55 -6.84 2.50
N ASP A 227 -30.75 -6.62 1.21
CA ASP A 227 -30.67 -7.67 0.18
C ASP A 227 -29.27 -8.08 -0.22
N ASN A 228 -28.26 -7.27 0.10
CA ASN A 228 -26.85 -7.54 -0.17
C ASN A 228 -25.98 -6.85 0.89
N VAL A 229 -25.22 -7.64 1.64
CA VAL A 229 -24.28 -7.12 2.64
C VAL A 229 -22.92 -6.79 2.01
N CYS A 230 -22.35 -7.73 1.26
CA CYS A 230 -20.96 -7.59 0.81
C CYS A 230 -20.76 -6.43 -0.20
N GLU A 231 -21.56 -6.35 -1.24
CA GLU A 231 -21.43 -5.27 -2.23
C GLU A 231 -21.77 -3.90 -1.64
N ARG A 232 -22.88 -3.83 -0.84
CA ARG A 232 -23.28 -2.58 -0.18
C ARG A 232 -22.23 -2.11 0.83
N ALA A 233 -21.61 -3.02 1.60
CA ALA A 233 -20.56 -2.65 2.54
C ALA A 233 -19.28 -2.17 1.81
N ALA A 234 -18.90 -2.81 0.70
CA ALA A 234 -17.81 -2.34 -0.12
C ALA A 234 -18.09 -0.95 -0.73
N ALA A 235 -19.31 -0.73 -1.24
CA ALA A 235 -19.72 0.55 -1.81
C ALA A 235 -19.83 1.66 -0.74
N ALA A 236 -20.30 1.33 0.46
CA ALA A 236 -20.37 2.26 1.60
C ALA A 236 -18.98 2.80 1.99
N ALA A 237 -17.92 2.05 1.72
CA ALA A 237 -16.54 2.50 1.92
C ALA A 237 -16.03 3.48 0.85
N GLY A 238 -16.86 3.88 -0.13
CA GLY A 238 -16.57 4.95 -1.07
C GLY A 238 -16.07 4.53 -2.44
N GLY A 239 -16.34 3.29 -2.87
CA GLY A 239 -15.88 2.78 -4.16
C GLY A 239 -17.00 2.28 -5.08
N ARG A 240 -16.62 1.92 -6.31
CA ARG A 240 -17.48 1.16 -7.23
C ARG A 240 -17.21 -0.33 -7.10
N ILE A 241 -18.21 -1.14 -7.36
CA ILE A 241 -18.03 -2.60 -7.40
C ILE A 241 -17.27 -2.96 -8.68
N ILE A 242 -16.12 -3.61 -8.53
CA ILE A 242 -15.29 -4.13 -9.63
C ILE A 242 -15.41 -5.65 -9.76
N VAL A 243 -15.66 -6.34 -8.64
CA VAL A 243 -15.94 -7.77 -8.60
C VAL A 243 -17.28 -7.93 -7.89
N PRO A 244 -18.32 -8.41 -8.58
CA PRO A 244 -19.63 -8.63 -7.97
C PRO A 244 -19.58 -9.80 -6.98
N LYS A 245 -20.63 -9.94 -6.18
CA LYS A 245 -20.81 -11.03 -5.21
C LYS A 245 -20.59 -12.41 -5.86
N GLN A 246 -19.78 -13.21 -5.19
CA GLN A 246 -19.48 -14.59 -5.53
C GLN A 246 -20.36 -15.56 -4.73
#